data_e5ca399b993543a1118b9beefb5fce99
#
_entry.id   e5ca399b993543a1118b9beefb5fce99
#
_cell.length_a   1.000
_cell.length_b   1.000
_cell.length_c   1.000
_cell.angle_alpha   90.00
_cell.angle_beta   90.00
_cell.angle_gamma   90.00
#
_symmetry.space_group_name_H-M   'P 1'
#
loop_
_entity.id
_entity.type
_entity.pdbx_description
1 polymer ?
#
loop_
_entity_poly.entity_id
_entity_poly.type
_entity_poly.pdbx_seq_one_letter_code
_entity_poly.pdbx_strand_id
1 'polypeptide(L)'
;MPFYENRSVRTYYEETGSGFPLLVLPGGGLSGTLASLATPFNPMERLKDDFRCIAADRRNAPSGQSTGPLESGRPWDSFADDHLGLMDHLGIQRFGVIGFCISGPMILNLIKNAPERVVAAAMMQPSGYRPELPDLFYQNNMKEWGPALCEARADVTMEMVDAFLTSMYTDRTGFVFSVDRDFVRSCPAPLLIAPDDVPSHPYKMAMEVADLAPDSEVTIYPWKDTPEHIDEVVEHARRFLKAHVPVNA
;
A
#
# COMPACT_ATOMS: atom_id res chain seq x y z
N MET A 1 10.46 18.21 -12.29
CA MET A 1 10.33 17.00 -11.46
C MET A 1 8.91 16.98 -10.91
N PRO A 2 8.23 15.86 -10.96
CA PRO A 2 6.82 15.81 -10.62
C PRO A 2 6.64 15.81 -9.10
N PHE A 3 6.19 16.93 -8.58
CA PHE A 3 5.72 17.05 -7.22
C PHE A 3 4.26 17.48 -7.23
N TYR A 4 3.46 16.86 -6.39
CA TYR A 4 2.14 17.30 -6.00
C TYR A 4 2.22 17.94 -4.62
N GLU A 5 1.63 19.13 -4.47
CA GLU A 5 1.62 19.86 -3.20
C GLU A 5 0.18 20.20 -2.83
N ASN A 6 -0.19 19.87 -1.60
CA ASN A 6 -1.48 20.22 -1.02
C ASN A 6 -1.28 20.66 0.44
N ARG A 7 -1.47 21.96 0.71
CA ARG A 7 -1.22 22.58 2.02
C ARG A 7 0.21 22.26 2.51
N SER A 8 0.34 21.46 3.60
CA SER A 8 1.62 21.07 4.20
C SER A 8 2.15 19.71 3.71
N VAL A 9 1.46 19.08 2.76
CA VAL A 9 1.88 17.81 2.16
C VAL A 9 2.53 18.07 0.82
N ARG A 10 3.71 17.49 0.64
CA ARG A 10 4.45 17.49 -0.62
C ARG A 10 4.75 16.05 -1.00
N THR A 11 4.27 15.60 -2.14
CA THR A 11 4.38 14.22 -2.63
C THR A 11 5.24 14.19 -3.89
N TYR A 12 6.36 13.48 -3.84
CA TYR A 12 7.15 13.13 -5.01
C TYR A 12 6.53 11.90 -5.67
N TYR A 13 6.32 11.95 -6.99
CA TYR A 13 5.76 10.84 -7.75
C TYR A 13 6.44 10.68 -9.10
N GLU A 14 6.31 9.50 -9.69
CA GLU A 14 6.71 9.19 -11.05
C GLU A 14 5.59 8.48 -11.79
N GLU A 15 5.58 8.65 -13.12
CA GLU A 15 4.63 8.02 -14.01
C GLU A 15 5.35 7.32 -15.15
N THR A 16 4.80 6.21 -15.61
CA THR A 16 5.27 5.51 -16.81
C THR A 16 4.13 4.76 -17.49
N GLY A 17 4.28 4.50 -18.78
CA GLY A 17 3.27 3.79 -19.57
C GLY A 17 2.08 4.66 -19.96
N SER A 18 1.06 4.01 -20.48
CA SER A 18 -0.18 4.63 -20.94
C SER A 18 -1.35 3.64 -20.79
N GLY A 19 -2.58 4.14 -20.90
CA GLY A 19 -3.79 3.33 -20.70
C GLY A 19 -4.51 3.63 -19.39
N PHE A 20 -5.23 2.65 -18.86
CA PHE A 20 -5.99 2.83 -17.63
C PHE A 20 -5.04 3.09 -16.44
N PRO A 21 -5.37 4.07 -15.55
CA PRO A 21 -4.49 4.40 -14.43
C PRO A 21 -4.34 3.26 -13.43
N LEU A 22 -3.10 3.01 -13.02
CA LEU A 22 -2.73 2.04 -11.99
C LEU A 22 -1.86 2.74 -10.93
N LEU A 23 -2.41 2.89 -9.73
CA LEU A 23 -1.66 3.37 -8.58
C LEU A 23 -0.76 2.25 -8.04
N VAL A 24 0.54 2.50 -7.94
CA VAL A 24 1.54 1.54 -7.48
C VAL A 24 2.07 1.98 -6.12
N LEU A 25 1.82 1.18 -5.09
CA LEU A 25 2.19 1.48 -3.71
C LEU A 25 3.45 0.68 -3.29
N PRO A 26 4.56 1.35 -2.94
CA PRO A 26 5.80 0.67 -2.57
C PRO A 26 5.67 -0.10 -1.27
N GLY A 27 6.43 -1.20 -1.13
CA GLY A 27 6.69 -1.90 0.12
C GLY A 27 7.64 -1.11 1.04
N GLY A 28 8.35 -1.80 1.93
CA GLY A 28 9.38 -1.21 2.77
C GLY A 28 8.87 -0.48 4.01
N GLY A 29 7.72 -0.87 4.55
CA GLY A 29 7.15 -0.26 5.75
C GLY A 29 6.92 1.24 5.58
N LEU A 30 7.10 2.03 6.63
CA LEU A 30 6.98 3.50 6.57
C LEU A 30 8.15 4.17 5.82
N SER A 31 9.22 3.45 5.52
CA SER A 31 10.36 3.91 4.71
C SER A 31 10.19 3.67 3.21
N GLY A 32 8.99 3.24 2.76
CA GLY A 32 8.73 2.91 1.36
C GLY A 32 8.91 4.09 0.41
N THR A 33 9.73 3.90 -0.62
CA THR A 33 9.98 4.87 -1.70
C THR A 33 9.87 4.19 -3.06
N LEU A 34 9.97 4.94 -4.14
CA LEU A 34 10.02 4.38 -5.50
C LEU A 34 11.15 3.35 -5.64
N ALA A 35 12.30 3.57 -4.98
CA ALA A 35 13.40 2.60 -4.98
C ALA A 35 13.00 1.24 -4.36
N SER A 36 12.07 1.23 -3.43
CA SER A 36 11.55 -0.01 -2.82
C SER A 36 10.75 -0.88 -3.78
N LEU A 37 10.35 -0.36 -4.94
CA LEU A 37 9.64 -1.12 -5.97
C LEU A 37 10.54 -2.12 -6.72
N ALA A 38 11.84 -2.02 -6.59
CA ALA A 38 12.78 -2.92 -7.28
C ALA A 38 12.63 -4.40 -6.88
N THR A 39 12.08 -4.68 -5.69
CA THR A 39 12.00 -6.05 -5.13
C THR A 39 10.60 -6.34 -4.59
N PRO A 40 10.02 -7.52 -4.88
CA PRO A 40 10.54 -8.64 -5.70
C PRO A 40 10.48 -8.40 -7.20
N PHE A 41 9.65 -7.47 -7.66
CA PHE A 41 9.58 -6.98 -9.04
C PHE A 41 9.07 -5.53 -9.04
N ASN A 42 9.40 -4.77 -10.08
CA ASN A 42 8.92 -3.40 -10.24
C ASN A 42 7.65 -3.34 -11.10
N PRO A 43 6.46 -3.08 -10.52
CA PRO A 43 5.21 -2.98 -11.29
C PRO A 43 5.23 -1.86 -12.32
N MET A 44 5.96 -0.75 -12.05
CA MET A 44 6.10 0.36 -12.98
C MET A 44 6.71 -0.09 -14.32
N GLU A 45 7.68 -1.03 -14.26
CA GLU A 45 8.33 -1.58 -15.44
C GLU A 45 7.54 -2.76 -16.05
N ARG A 46 6.96 -3.60 -15.18
CA ARG A 46 6.33 -4.84 -15.62
C ARG A 46 4.92 -4.64 -16.20
N LEU A 47 4.23 -3.54 -15.87
CA LEU A 47 2.84 -3.28 -16.26
C LEU A 47 2.65 -2.05 -17.14
N LYS A 48 3.72 -1.29 -17.48
CA LYS A 48 3.66 -0.05 -18.25
C LYS A 48 3.10 -0.18 -19.67
N ASP A 49 3.18 -1.37 -20.25
CA ASP A 49 2.67 -1.61 -21.61
C ASP A 49 1.13 -1.72 -21.65
N ASP A 50 0.49 -1.93 -20.49
CA ASP A 50 -0.95 -2.09 -20.36
C ASP A 50 -1.62 -0.98 -19.52
N PHE A 51 -0.84 -0.28 -18.68
CA PHE A 51 -1.35 0.69 -17.71
C PHE A 51 -0.52 1.98 -17.70
N ARG A 52 -1.18 3.10 -17.41
CA ARG A 52 -0.52 4.31 -16.92
C ARG A 52 -0.20 4.09 -15.44
N CYS A 53 1.01 3.64 -15.15
CA CYS A 53 1.46 3.37 -13.78
C CYS A 53 1.89 4.66 -13.09
N ILE A 54 1.39 4.91 -11.88
CA ILE A 54 1.72 6.08 -11.05
C ILE A 54 2.19 5.56 -9.69
N ALA A 55 3.38 5.98 -9.26
CA ALA A 55 3.91 5.64 -7.94
C ALA A 55 4.44 6.88 -7.23
N ALA A 56 4.38 6.88 -5.91
CA ALA A 56 4.88 7.98 -5.09
C ALA A 56 5.73 7.46 -3.93
N ASP A 57 6.71 8.26 -3.52
CA ASP A 57 7.36 8.07 -2.22
C ASP A 57 6.33 8.22 -1.11
N ARG A 58 6.41 7.34 -0.10
CA ARG A 58 5.54 7.47 1.08
C ARG A 58 5.89 8.72 1.87
N ARG A 59 4.85 9.42 2.34
CA ARG A 59 5.02 10.57 3.23
C ARG A 59 5.97 10.23 4.38
N ASN A 60 6.98 11.08 4.58
CA ASN A 60 7.96 10.95 5.66
C ASN A 60 8.81 9.65 5.61
N ALA A 61 8.97 9.03 4.45
CA ALA A 61 10.02 8.03 4.25
C ALA A 61 11.38 8.75 4.35
N PRO A 62 12.29 8.35 5.28
CA PRO A 62 13.52 9.11 5.54
C PRO A 62 14.44 9.29 4.34
N SER A 63 14.47 8.31 3.43
CA SER A 63 15.24 8.37 2.17
C SER A 63 14.44 8.90 0.98
N GLY A 64 13.16 9.24 1.19
CA GLY A 64 12.25 9.72 0.15
C GLY A 64 12.22 11.24 0.05
N GLN A 65 11.41 11.71 -0.90
CA GLN A 65 11.24 13.13 -1.19
C GLN A 65 9.85 13.65 -0.79
N SER A 66 8.97 12.78 -0.29
CA SER A 66 7.62 13.15 0.17
C SER A 66 7.61 13.51 1.64
N THR A 67 7.00 14.64 1.97
CA THR A 67 6.92 15.17 3.34
C THR A 67 5.51 15.62 3.71
N GLY A 68 5.22 15.61 5.01
CA GLY A 68 3.94 16.10 5.54
C GLY A 68 3.86 15.97 7.06
N PRO A 69 2.76 16.37 7.69
CA PRO A 69 2.57 16.22 9.12
C PRO A 69 2.45 14.75 9.53
N LEU A 70 2.80 14.44 10.79
CA LEU A 70 2.44 13.19 11.44
C LEU A 70 1.03 13.31 12.02
N GLU A 71 0.05 12.70 11.38
CA GLU A 71 -1.35 12.79 11.78
C GLU A 71 -1.72 11.63 12.72
N SER A 72 -1.32 11.73 14.00
CA SER A 72 -1.52 10.66 15.00
C SER A 72 -3.00 10.28 15.19
N GLY A 73 -3.94 11.21 15.03
CA GLY A 73 -5.37 10.94 15.16
C GLY A 73 -5.98 10.12 14.01
N ARG A 74 -5.32 10.06 12.85
CA ARG A 74 -5.84 9.41 11.63
C ARG A 74 -4.73 8.88 10.70
N PRO A 75 -3.78 8.08 11.22
CA PRO A 75 -2.57 7.74 10.46
C PRO A 75 -2.86 7.02 9.14
N TRP A 76 -3.78 6.08 9.10
CA TRP A 76 -4.15 5.35 7.88
C TRP A 76 -4.87 6.23 6.86
N ASP A 77 -5.76 7.11 7.31
CA ASP A 77 -6.50 8.01 6.43
C ASP A 77 -5.59 9.09 5.83
N SER A 78 -4.55 9.51 6.55
CA SER A 78 -3.59 10.47 6.01
C SER A 78 -2.85 9.94 4.78
N PHE A 79 -2.55 8.64 4.72
CA PHE A 79 -2.01 8.01 3.51
C PHE A 79 -3.05 7.86 2.40
N ALA A 80 -4.30 7.57 2.74
CA ALA A 80 -5.38 7.55 1.74
C ALA A 80 -5.58 8.94 1.11
N ASP A 81 -5.56 10.00 1.92
CA ASP A 81 -5.64 11.39 1.44
C ASP A 81 -4.49 11.75 0.48
N ASP A 82 -3.26 11.29 0.76
CA ASP A 82 -2.13 11.51 -0.15
C ASP A 82 -2.36 10.87 -1.52
N HIS A 83 -2.79 9.61 -1.52
CA HIS A 83 -3.06 8.86 -2.75
C HIS A 83 -4.22 9.48 -3.54
N LEU A 84 -5.34 9.80 -2.87
CA LEU A 84 -6.51 10.40 -3.50
C LEU A 84 -6.19 11.80 -4.02
N GLY A 85 -5.47 12.60 -3.23
CA GLY A 85 -5.04 13.93 -3.65
C GLY A 85 -4.12 13.92 -4.86
N LEU A 86 -3.19 12.95 -4.94
CA LEU A 86 -2.36 12.75 -6.14
C LEU A 86 -3.22 12.37 -7.36
N MET A 87 -4.17 11.45 -7.20
CA MET A 87 -5.07 11.06 -8.29
C MET A 87 -5.94 12.25 -8.76
N ASP A 88 -6.42 13.09 -7.83
CA ASP A 88 -7.17 14.31 -8.16
C ASP A 88 -6.31 15.33 -8.92
N HIS A 89 -5.07 15.52 -8.49
CA HIS A 89 -4.09 16.39 -9.16
C HIS A 89 -3.86 15.95 -10.61
N LEU A 90 -3.84 14.65 -10.87
CA LEU A 90 -3.66 14.06 -12.20
C LEU A 90 -4.97 13.96 -13.01
N GLY A 91 -6.10 14.41 -12.45
CA GLY A 91 -7.43 14.34 -13.09
C GLY A 91 -7.98 12.92 -13.19
N ILE A 92 -7.49 11.99 -12.37
CA ILE A 92 -7.86 10.57 -12.40
C ILE A 92 -9.00 10.31 -11.43
N GLN A 93 -10.16 9.91 -11.94
CA GLN A 93 -11.34 9.62 -11.11
C GLN A 93 -11.42 8.15 -10.69
N ARG A 94 -11.02 7.22 -11.55
CA ARG A 94 -11.04 5.76 -11.30
C ARG A 94 -9.71 5.15 -11.68
N PHE A 95 -9.24 4.19 -10.88
CA PHE A 95 -7.94 3.56 -11.06
C PHE A 95 -7.91 2.15 -10.46
N GLY A 96 -7.04 1.31 -10.99
CA GLY A 96 -6.60 0.09 -10.30
C GLY A 96 -5.52 0.40 -9.28
N VAL A 97 -5.27 -0.51 -8.35
CA VAL A 97 -4.16 -0.35 -7.41
C VAL A 97 -3.38 -1.66 -7.25
N ILE A 98 -2.07 -1.57 -7.14
CA ILE A 98 -1.18 -2.68 -6.76
C ILE A 98 -0.22 -2.21 -5.67
N GLY A 99 0.01 -3.02 -4.64
CA GLY A 99 0.91 -2.62 -3.57
C GLY A 99 1.48 -3.78 -2.78
N PHE A 100 2.61 -3.52 -2.11
CA PHE A 100 3.40 -4.53 -1.41
C PHE A 100 3.39 -4.31 0.11
N CYS A 101 3.43 -5.40 0.88
CA CYS A 101 3.67 -5.34 2.32
C CYS A 101 2.61 -4.48 3.04
N ILE A 102 3.04 -3.41 3.73
CA ILE A 102 2.16 -2.45 4.43
C ILE A 102 1.13 -1.77 3.50
N SER A 103 1.39 -1.78 2.20
CA SER A 103 0.44 -1.24 1.23
C SER A 103 -0.84 -2.08 1.13
N GLY A 104 -0.86 -3.35 1.55
CA GLY A 104 -2.09 -4.13 1.65
C GLY A 104 -3.13 -3.47 2.57
N PRO A 105 -2.84 -3.24 3.86
CA PRO A 105 -3.68 -2.42 4.73
C PRO A 105 -4.01 -1.02 4.21
N MET A 106 -3.05 -0.34 3.56
CA MET A 106 -3.31 0.98 2.95
C MET A 106 -4.33 0.90 1.82
N ILE A 107 -4.26 -0.13 0.97
CA ILE A 107 -5.23 -0.38 -0.11
C ILE A 107 -6.64 -0.60 0.46
N LEU A 108 -6.79 -1.42 1.49
CA LEU A 108 -8.09 -1.65 2.12
C LEU A 108 -8.66 -0.35 2.71
N ASN A 109 -7.83 0.47 3.35
CA ASN A 109 -8.25 1.77 3.84
C ASN A 109 -8.57 2.76 2.71
N LEU A 110 -7.84 2.73 1.61
CA LEU A 110 -8.11 3.54 0.43
C LEU A 110 -9.47 3.19 -0.19
N ILE A 111 -9.78 1.89 -0.34
CA ILE A 111 -11.09 1.43 -0.81
C ILE A 111 -12.21 1.87 0.14
N LYS A 112 -11.98 1.79 1.45
CA LYS A 112 -12.95 2.25 2.46
C LYS A 112 -13.26 3.74 2.34
N ASN A 113 -12.25 4.56 2.09
CA ASN A 113 -12.41 6.02 1.97
C ASN A 113 -12.94 6.46 0.59
N ALA A 114 -12.73 5.66 -0.46
CA ALA A 114 -13.12 6.01 -1.83
C ALA A 114 -13.57 4.76 -2.62
N PRO A 115 -14.70 4.13 -2.21
CA PRO A 115 -15.12 2.83 -2.72
C PRO A 115 -15.42 2.82 -4.22
N GLU A 116 -15.80 3.96 -4.80
CA GLU A 116 -16.16 4.05 -6.22
C GLU A 116 -14.95 4.36 -7.12
N ARG A 117 -13.81 4.68 -6.53
CA ARG A 117 -12.61 5.08 -7.27
C ARG A 117 -11.69 3.91 -7.58
N VAL A 118 -11.59 2.92 -6.69
CA VAL A 118 -10.73 1.74 -6.86
C VAL A 118 -11.52 0.65 -7.58
N VAL A 119 -11.17 0.37 -8.83
CA VAL A 119 -11.87 -0.62 -9.66
C VAL A 119 -11.46 -2.06 -9.37
N ALA A 120 -10.23 -2.29 -8.97
CA ALA A 120 -9.68 -3.56 -8.50
C ALA A 120 -8.36 -3.32 -7.78
N ALA A 121 -7.97 -4.24 -6.90
CA ALA A 121 -6.75 -4.11 -6.11
C ALA A 121 -5.94 -5.41 -6.07
N ALA A 122 -4.62 -5.32 -6.27
CA ALA A 122 -3.68 -6.42 -6.13
C ALA A 122 -2.78 -6.19 -4.91
N MET A 123 -2.90 -7.05 -3.91
CA MET A 123 -2.15 -6.97 -2.64
C MET A 123 -1.05 -8.04 -2.62
N MET A 124 0.18 -7.60 -2.83
CA MET A 124 1.35 -8.46 -2.83
C MET A 124 1.91 -8.56 -1.41
N GLN A 125 1.98 -9.77 -0.86
CA GLN A 125 2.48 -10.06 0.49
C GLN A 125 1.95 -9.06 1.55
N PRO A 126 0.62 -8.95 1.72
CA PRO A 126 0.03 -7.94 2.60
C PRO A 126 0.47 -8.13 4.05
N SER A 127 0.77 -7.00 4.71
CA SER A 127 1.04 -6.98 6.14
C SER A 127 -0.23 -7.19 6.95
N GLY A 128 -0.08 -7.79 8.13
CA GLY A 128 -1.17 -7.99 9.05
C GLY A 128 -0.70 -8.32 10.46
N TYR A 129 -1.65 -8.36 11.39
CA TYR A 129 -1.38 -8.68 12.78
C TYR A 129 -1.01 -10.16 12.95
N ARG A 130 0.02 -10.41 13.77
CA ARG A 130 0.44 -11.75 14.19
C ARG A 130 0.37 -11.84 15.71
N PRO A 131 -0.50 -12.69 16.28
CA PRO A 131 -0.66 -12.77 17.73
C PRO A 131 0.63 -13.10 18.50
N GLU A 132 1.54 -13.86 17.88
CA GLU A 132 2.82 -14.24 18.49
C GLU A 132 3.84 -13.08 18.51
N LEU A 133 3.59 -12.03 17.74
CA LEU A 133 4.45 -10.85 17.59
C LEU A 133 3.60 -9.57 17.57
N PRO A 134 2.82 -9.29 18.63
CA PRO A 134 1.79 -8.25 18.61
C PRO A 134 2.33 -6.85 18.34
N ASP A 135 3.55 -6.57 18.81
CA ASP A 135 4.18 -5.25 18.74
C ASP A 135 5.21 -5.12 17.62
N LEU A 136 5.30 -6.11 16.71
CA LEU A 136 6.35 -6.20 15.68
C LEU A 136 6.51 -4.88 14.90
N PHE A 137 5.42 -4.35 14.38
CA PHE A 137 5.46 -3.14 13.54
C PHE A 137 5.78 -1.89 14.36
N TYR A 138 5.19 -1.77 15.56
CA TYR A 138 5.49 -0.68 16.46
C TYR A 138 6.98 -0.67 16.84
N GLN A 139 7.51 -1.80 17.32
CA GLN A 139 8.90 -1.91 17.77
C GLN A 139 9.91 -1.67 16.65
N ASN A 140 9.68 -2.25 15.47
CA ASN A 140 10.58 -2.05 14.32
C ASN A 140 10.60 -0.57 13.89
N ASN A 141 9.46 0.09 13.83
CA ASN A 141 9.42 1.50 13.43
C ASN A 141 9.98 2.43 14.50
N MET A 142 9.75 2.14 15.79
CA MET A 142 10.40 2.89 16.90
C MET A 142 11.92 2.76 16.88
N LYS A 143 12.43 1.62 16.43
CA LYS A 143 13.89 1.37 16.40
C LYS A 143 14.57 1.93 15.14
N GLU A 144 13.87 1.95 14.00
CA GLU A 144 14.46 2.24 12.69
C GLU A 144 13.90 3.52 12.07
N TRP A 145 12.62 3.52 11.71
CA TRP A 145 11.98 4.63 10.99
C TRP A 145 11.91 5.92 11.83
N GLY A 146 11.51 5.82 13.10
CA GLY A 146 11.34 6.97 13.98
C GLY A 146 12.63 7.78 14.17
N PRO A 147 13.75 7.16 14.61
CA PRO A 147 15.04 7.83 14.72
C PRO A 147 15.51 8.45 13.41
N ALA A 148 15.41 7.71 12.30
CA ALA A 148 15.81 8.22 10.98
C ALA A 148 14.95 9.42 10.53
N LEU A 149 13.64 9.41 10.84
CA LEU A 149 12.78 10.54 10.56
C LEU A 149 13.12 11.77 11.41
N CYS A 150 13.39 11.57 12.72
CA CYS A 150 13.81 12.67 13.60
C CYS A 150 15.16 13.27 13.18
N GLU A 151 16.08 12.46 12.65
CA GLU A 151 17.34 12.95 12.08
C GLU A 151 17.10 13.77 10.80
N ALA A 152 16.19 13.33 9.95
CA ALA A 152 15.85 14.01 8.70
C ALA A 152 14.98 15.27 8.89
N ARG A 153 14.24 15.38 10.01
CA ARG A 153 13.25 16.45 10.28
C ARG A 153 13.34 16.97 11.70
N ALA A 154 13.92 18.15 11.84
CA ALA A 154 14.09 18.82 13.14
C ALA A 154 12.78 19.21 13.85
N ASP A 155 11.65 19.24 13.14
CA ASP A 155 10.32 19.53 13.67
C ASP A 155 9.57 18.27 14.17
N VAL A 156 10.17 17.06 14.03
CA VAL A 156 9.62 15.80 14.49
C VAL A 156 10.38 15.31 15.72
N THR A 157 9.65 14.89 16.75
CA THR A 157 10.22 14.30 17.97
C THR A 157 9.85 12.84 18.12
N MET A 158 10.63 12.09 18.91
CA MET A 158 10.28 10.68 19.20
C MET A 158 8.96 10.51 19.94
N GLU A 159 8.51 11.52 20.69
CA GLU A 159 7.16 11.54 21.30
C GLU A 159 6.06 11.61 20.23
N MET A 160 6.25 12.42 19.20
CA MET A 160 5.31 12.47 18.04
C MET A 160 5.31 11.16 17.27
N VAL A 161 6.47 10.54 17.10
CA VAL A 161 6.62 9.22 16.47
C VAL A 161 5.88 8.15 17.28
N ASP A 162 6.07 8.12 18.59
CA ASP A 162 5.39 7.18 19.49
C ASP A 162 3.87 7.31 19.41
N ALA A 163 3.34 8.53 19.52
CA ALA A 163 1.90 8.80 19.40
C ALA A 163 1.34 8.34 18.03
N PHE A 164 2.07 8.58 16.95
CA PHE A 164 1.69 8.15 15.60
C PHE A 164 1.66 6.62 15.46
N LEU A 165 2.71 5.94 15.90
CA LEU A 165 2.84 4.49 15.80
C LEU A 165 1.87 3.75 16.73
N THR A 166 1.61 4.29 17.93
CA THR A 166 0.59 3.77 18.85
C THR A 166 -0.77 3.77 18.17
N SER A 167 -1.19 4.91 17.64
CA SER A 167 -2.47 5.01 16.92
C SER A 167 -2.53 4.13 15.67
N MET A 168 -1.41 3.93 14.99
CA MET A 168 -1.34 3.13 13.77
C MET A 168 -1.43 1.62 14.03
N TYR A 169 -0.75 1.12 15.07
CA TYR A 169 -0.55 -0.31 15.27
C TYR A 169 -1.09 -0.85 16.60
N THR A 170 -0.96 -0.10 17.69
CA THR A 170 -1.29 -0.59 19.03
C THR A 170 -2.77 -0.48 19.33
N ASP A 171 -3.42 0.61 18.93
CA ASP A 171 -4.85 0.83 19.12
C ASP A 171 -5.74 -0.02 18.21
N ARG A 172 -5.16 -0.68 17.19
CA ARG A 172 -5.86 -1.40 16.12
C ARG A 172 -5.31 -2.81 15.87
N THR A 173 -5.16 -3.57 16.95
CA THR A 173 -4.67 -4.96 16.88
C THR A 173 -5.71 -5.95 16.35
N GLY A 174 -5.24 -7.10 15.92
CA GLY A 174 -6.08 -8.28 15.70
C GLY A 174 -6.50 -8.59 14.27
N PHE A 175 -6.14 -7.75 13.29
CA PHE A 175 -6.41 -7.99 11.86
C PHE A 175 -5.38 -7.26 10.97
N VAL A 176 -5.82 -6.43 10.04
CA VAL A 176 -4.96 -5.69 9.09
C VAL A 176 -4.71 -4.23 9.51
N PHE A 177 -4.90 -3.88 10.76
CA PHE A 177 -4.71 -2.57 11.39
C PHE A 177 -5.61 -1.43 10.88
N SER A 178 -5.85 -1.33 9.57
CA SER A 178 -6.51 -0.19 8.92
C SER A 178 -8.02 -0.29 8.86
N VAL A 179 -8.54 -1.51 8.74
CA VAL A 179 -9.96 -1.82 8.61
C VAL A 179 -10.33 -3.03 9.46
N ASP A 180 -11.61 -3.20 9.77
CA ASP A 180 -12.14 -4.38 10.43
C ASP A 180 -12.60 -5.46 9.43
N ARG A 181 -12.98 -6.63 9.97
CA ARG A 181 -13.47 -7.76 9.19
C ARG A 181 -14.79 -7.48 8.51
N ASP A 182 -15.65 -6.67 9.11
CA ASP A 182 -16.97 -6.36 8.56
C ASP A 182 -16.84 -5.49 7.29
N PHE A 183 -15.88 -4.56 7.28
CA PHE A 183 -15.55 -3.85 6.04
C PHE A 183 -15.07 -4.82 4.95
N VAL A 184 -14.17 -5.77 5.25
CA VAL A 184 -13.67 -6.70 4.23
C VAL A 184 -14.79 -7.61 3.70
N ARG A 185 -15.76 -8.04 4.53
CA ARG A 185 -16.95 -8.78 4.08
C ARG A 185 -17.86 -8.00 3.12
N SER A 186 -17.76 -6.71 3.14
CA SER A 186 -18.52 -5.81 2.26
C SER A 186 -17.65 -5.03 1.29
N CYS A 187 -16.39 -5.45 1.09
CA CYS A 187 -15.44 -4.78 0.22
C CYS A 187 -16.01 -4.68 -1.20
N PRO A 188 -16.19 -3.47 -1.76
CA PRO A 188 -16.82 -3.31 -3.06
C PRO A 188 -15.88 -3.56 -4.24
N ALA A 189 -14.57 -3.58 -3.99
CA ALA A 189 -13.57 -3.78 -5.03
C ALA A 189 -13.08 -5.24 -5.05
N PRO A 190 -12.95 -5.87 -6.21
CA PRO A 190 -12.28 -7.15 -6.39
C PRO A 190 -10.83 -7.11 -5.88
N LEU A 191 -10.39 -8.17 -5.20
CA LEU A 191 -9.07 -8.28 -4.59
C LEU A 191 -8.27 -9.45 -5.17
N LEU A 192 -7.06 -9.21 -5.63
CA LEU A 192 -6.06 -10.25 -5.86
C LEU A 192 -5.08 -10.26 -4.69
N ILE A 193 -4.84 -11.42 -4.09
CA ILE A 193 -3.96 -11.57 -2.94
C ILE A 193 -2.83 -12.54 -3.30
N ALA A 194 -1.59 -12.05 -3.22
CA ALA A 194 -0.40 -12.88 -3.28
C ALA A 194 0.15 -13.08 -1.85
N PRO A 195 -0.14 -14.22 -1.20
CA PRO A 195 0.22 -14.44 0.19
C PRO A 195 1.73 -14.65 0.38
N ASP A 196 2.20 -14.42 1.60
CA ASP A 196 3.57 -14.74 2.04
C ASP A 196 3.51 -15.33 3.45
N ASP A 197 4.61 -15.86 3.98
CA ASP A 197 4.68 -16.32 5.37
C ASP A 197 6.01 -15.95 6.03
N VAL A 198 6.15 -14.67 6.29
CA VAL A 198 7.21 -14.11 7.14
C VAL A 198 6.60 -13.33 8.31
N PRO A 199 7.36 -12.95 9.34
CA PRO A 199 6.80 -12.25 10.50
C PRO A 199 5.90 -11.05 10.19
N SER A 200 6.26 -10.25 9.18
CA SER A 200 5.50 -9.06 8.76
C SER A 200 4.37 -9.34 7.75
N HIS A 201 4.34 -10.54 7.15
CA HIS A 201 3.35 -10.93 6.14
C HIS A 201 2.73 -12.28 6.53
N PRO A 202 1.83 -12.33 7.52
CA PRO A 202 1.27 -13.59 8.01
C PRO A 202 0.37 -14.24 6.95
N TYR A 203 0.71 -15.46 6.51
CA TYR A 203 -0.09 -16.21 5.54
C TYR A 203 -1.56 -16.33 5.94
N LYS A 204 -1.81 -16.68 7.22
CA LYS A 204 -3.18 -16.82 7.75
C LYS A 204 -3.98 -15.53 7.60
N MET A 205 -3.34 -14.37 7.79
CA MET A 205 -4.02 -13.07 7.68
C MET A 205 -4.36 -12.74 6.22
N ALA A 206 -3.44 -13.01 5.30
CA ALA A 206 -3.68 -12.85 3.87
C ALA A 206 -4.84 -13.75 3.39
N MET A 207 -4.88 -15.00 3.83
CA MET A 207 -5.96 -15.93 3.50
C MET A 207 -7.28 -15.56 4.17
N GLU A 208 -7.25 -15.03 5.40
CA GLU A 208 -8.47 -14.53 6.04
C GLU A 208 -9.08 -13.35 5.27
N VAL A 209 -8.26 -12.44 4.73
CA VAL A 209 -8.75 -11.36 3.86
C VAL A 209 -9.39 -11.94 2.59
N ALA A 210 -8.75 -12.94 1.96
CA ALA A 210 -9.28 -13.59 0.77
C ALA A 210 -10.63 -14.29 1.05
N ASP A 211 -10.72 -15.00 2.16
CA ASP A 211 -11.93 -15.75 2.55
C ASP A 211 -13.11 -14.83 2.91
N LEU A 212 -12.82 -13.64 3.43
CA LEU A 212 -13.83 -12.67 3.83
C LEU A 212 -14.34 -11.82 2.65
N ALA A 213 -13.47 -11.47 1.72
CA ALA A 213 -13.82 -10.56 0.61
C ALA A 213 -14.83 -11.23 -0.35
N PRO A 214 -15.88 -10.51 -0.77
CA PRO A 214 -16.92 -11.06 -1.65
C PRO A 214 -16.41 -11.49 -3.02
N ASP A 215 -15.39 -10.82 -3.52
CA ASP A 215 -14.75 -11.06 -4.82
C ASP A 215 -13.24 -11.03 -4.63
N SER A 216 -12.63 -12.22 -4.61
CA SER A 216 -11.19 -12.36 -4.39
C SER A 216 -10.60 -13.51 -5.19
N GLU A 217 -9.37 -13.29 -5.65
CA GLU A 217 -8.50 -14.32 -6.22
C GLU A 217 -7.21 -14.42 -5.38
N VAL A 218 -6.64 -15.63 -5.33
CA VAL A 218 -5.36 -15.87 -4.65
C VAL A 218 -4.36 -16.40 -5.67
N THR A 219 -3.14 -15.87 -5.63
CA THR A 219 -2.05 -16.35 -6.52
C THR A 219 -1.47 -17.68 -6.01
N ILE A 220 -0.57 -18.25 -6.80
CA ILE A 220 0.25 -19.37 -6.33
C ILE A 220 1.02 -18.99 -5.05
N TYR A 221 1.36 -20.01 -4.23
CA TYR A 221 2.24 -19.85 -3.08
C TYR A 221 3.16 -21.06 -2.95
N PRO A 222 4.48 -20.86 -2.74
CA PRO A 222 5.22 -19.60 -2.73
C PRO A 222 5.34 -18.99 -4.13
N TRP A 223 5.32 -17.66 -4.23
CA TRP A 223 5.28 -16.98 -5.53
C TRP A 223 6.55 -16.19 -5.87
N LYS A 224 7.47 -16.01 -4.93
CA LYS A 224 8.70 -15.21 -5.10
C LYS A 224 9.99 -15.99 -4.86
N ASP A 225 9.91 -17.31 -4.82
CA ASP A 225 11.02 -18.23 -4.60
C ASP A 225 11.79 -18.53 -5.89
N THR A 226 11.15 -18.37 -7.05
CA THR A 226 11.82 -18.47 -8.36
C THR A 226 11.41 -17.32 -9.30
N PRO A 227 12.24 -16.96 -10.30
CA PRO A 227 11.88 -15.97 -11.31
C PRO A 227 10.60 -16.35 -12.07
N GLU A 228 10.39 -17.64 -12.36
CA GLU A 228 9.23 -18.15 -13.09
C GLU A 228 7.93 -17.95 -12.28
N HIS A 229 7.96 -18.17 -10.97
CA HIS A 229 6.82 -17.91 -10.09
C HIS A 229 6.53 -16.41 -9.99
N ILE A 230 7.55 -15.55 -9.97
CA ILE A 230 7.36 -14.09 -10.04
C ILE A 230 6.69 -13.72 -11.37
N ASP A 231 7.14 -14.27 -12.50
CA ASP A 231 6.54 -14.01 -13.81
C ASP A 231 5.08 -14.47 -13.87
N GLU A 232 4.76 -15.62 -13.30
CA GLU A 232 3.38 -16.13 -13.21
C GLU A 232 2.48 -15.19 -12.40
N VAL A 233 2.96 -14.70 -11.26
CA VAL A 233 2.18 -13.77 -10.42
C VAL A 233 2.03 -12.41 -11.08
N VAL A 234 3.05 -11.90 -11.75
CA VAL A 234 2.95 -10.66 -12.53
C VAL A 234 1.90 -10.80 -13.63
N GLU A 235 1.87 -11.93 -14.34
CA GLU A 235 0.89 -12.18 -15.39
C GLU A 235 -0.52 -12.38 -14.82
N HIS A 236 -0.65 -13.01 -13.66
CA HIS A 236 -1.93 -13.12 -12.96
C HIS A 236 -2.44 -11.72 -12.56
N ALA A 237 -1.60 -10.89 -11.96
CA ALA A 237 -1.96 -9.51 -11.60
C ALA A 237 -2.35 -8.68 -12.83
N ARG A 238 -1.62 -8.82 -13.94
CA ARG A 238 -1.94 -8.19 -15.23
C ARG A 238 -3.33 -8.54 -15.70
N ARG A 239 -3.64 -9.85 -15.81
CA ARG A 239 -4.94 -10.33 -16.28
C ARG A 239 -6.06 -9.89 -15.35
N PHE A 240 -5.88 -10.04 -14.04
CA PHE A 240 -6.85 -9.64 -13.04
C PHE A 240 -7.18 -8.14 -13.15
N LEU A 241 -6.17 -7.28 -13.12
CA LEU A 241 -6.38 -5.83 -13.21
C LEU A 241 -7.03 -5.43 -14.54
N LYS A 242 -6.62 -6.03 -15.67
CA LYS A 242 -7.23 -5.75 -17.00
C LYS A 242 -8.69 -6.16 -17.08
N ALA A 243 -9.07 -7.28 -16.46
CA ALA A 243 -10.45 -7.76 -16.46
C ALA A 243 -11.43 -6.79 -15.78
N HIS A 244 -10.93 -5.93 -14.89
CA HIS A 244 -11.73 -4.98 -14.13
C HIS A 244 -11.61 -3.52 -14.63
N VAL A 245 -10.89 -3.29 -15.73
CA VAL A 245 -10.90 -1.96 -16.40
C VAL A 245 -12.28 -1.69 -16.95
N PRO A 246 -12.92 -0.55 -16.65
CA PRO A 246 -14.22 -0.21 -17.18
C PRO A 246 -14.22 -0.12 -18.71
N VAL A 247 -15.26 -0.67 -19.36
CA VAL A 247 -15.38 -0.75 -20.84
C VAL A 247 -15.33 0.63 -21.52
N ASN A 248 -15.62 1.71 -20.78
CA ASN A 248 -15.65 3.10 -21.30
C ASN A 248 -14.61 4.00 -20.62
N ALA A 249 -13.47 3.45 -20.21
CA ALA A 249 -12.39 4.18 -19.56
C ALA A 249 -11.40 4.76 -20.59
#